data_0b563b2fe3fc9a9145dcf05aecb90d9b
#
_entry.id   0b563b2fe3fc9a9145dcf05aecb90d9b
#
_cell.length_a   1.000
_cell.length_b   1.000
_cell.length_c   1.000
_cell.angle_alpha   90.00
_cell.angle_beta   90.00
_cell.angle_gamma   90.00
#
_symmetry.space_group_name_H-M   'P 1'
#
loop_
_entity.id
_entity.type
_entity.pdbx_description
1 polymer ?
#
loop_
_entity_poly.entity_id
_entity_poly.type
_entity_poly.pdbx_seq_one_letter_code
_entity_poly.pdbx_strand_id
1 'polypeptide(L)'
;MDLGVKEVVLTEVGTRDGFQSEKKIVSTNDKIMLINDLVKAGFKRIEFSSFVSPKAIPQLADADEVIKGVDRNNDVTFTALVPNLRGAIRALECQIDEIVVFLSASESHNQKNLNRSINESLIGFEEVVKLANDNNIPVHGDISTAFGCPFEGNVQYKKLVEISKQYKALGFKGVTLGDTTGMATPPIVKAAIREIQDNIPDFDITLHFHNTRGVGLANV
;
A
#
# COMPACT_ATOMS: atom_id res chain seq x y z
N MET A 1 13.09 0.19 -23.99
CA MET A 1 11.74 -0.10 -24.49
C MET A 1 10.81 0.77 -23.68
N ASP A 2 10.12 1.67 -24.33
CA ASP A 2 9.19 2.61 -23.71
C ASP A 2 7.96 1.82 -23.18
N LEU A 3 7.62 2.00 -21.90
CA LEU A 3 6.41 1.42 -21.30
C LEU A 3 5.16 2.27 -21.60
N GLY A 4 5.30 3.33 -22.41
CA GLY A 4 4.21 4.22 -22.79
C GLY A 4 3.75 5.16 -21.66
N VAL A 5 4.40 5.14 -20.52
CA VAL A 5 4.08 6.01 -19.38
C VAL A 5 4.57 7.42 -19.65
N LYS A 6 3.66 8.38 -19.69
CA LYS A 6 3.97 9.80 -19.91
C LYS A 6 4.07 10.61 -18.62
N GLU A 7 3.41 10.14 -17.59
CA GLU A 7 3.31 10.81 -16.29
C GLU A 7 3.22 9.76 -15.18
N VAL A 8 3.83 10.04 -14.04
CA VAL A 8 3.75 9.21 -12.83
C VAL A 8 3.32 10.07 -11.65
N VAL A 9 2.53 9.47 -10.75
CA VAL A 9 2.16 10.08 -9.47
C VAL A 9 3.08 9.53 -8.39
N LEU A 10 3.75 10.43 -7.67
CA LEU A 10 4.55 10.05 -6.51
C LEU A 10 3.64 9.99 -5.27
N THR A 11 3.66 8.85 -4.58
CA THR A 11 3.03 8.69 -3.28
C THR A 11 4.11 8.75 -2.20
N GLU A 12 3.97 9.69 -1.28
CA GLU A 12 4.84 9.74 -0.09
C GLU A 12 4.36 8.71 0.93
N VAL A 13 5.26 7.85 1.39
CA VAL A 13 4.94 6.77 2.34
C VAL A 13 5.82 6.80 3.60
N GLY A 14 6.72 7.74 3.74
CA GLY A 14 7.62 7.86 4.88
C GLY A 14 6.89 8.08 6.21
N THR A 15 5.74 8.76 6.18
CA THR A 15 4.90 8.97 7.35
C THR A 15 4.15 7.71 7.81
N ARG A 16 4.03 6.70 6.96
CA ARG A 16 3.51 5.38 7.32
C ARG A 16 4.64 4.37 7.43
N ASP A 17 5.28 4.03 6.31
CA ASP A 17 6.27 2.94 6.24
C ASP A 17 7.57 3.29 6.96
N GLY A 18 8.02 4.53 6.80
CA GLY A 18 9.18 5.05 7.51
C GLY A 18 8.97 5.04 9.01
N PHE A 19 7.92 5.66 9.51
CA PHE A 19 7.65 5.73 10.96
C PHE A 19 7.36 4.37 11.58
N GLN A 20 6.75 3.45 10.84
CA GLN A 20 6.51 2.08 11.31
C GLN A 20 7.82 1.38 11.73
N SER A 21 8.91 1.70 11.05
CA SER A 21 10.23 1.08 11.26
C SER A 21 11.08 1.78 12.33
N GLU A 22 10.64 2.95 12.81
CA GLU A 22 11.39 3.74 13.79
C GLU A 22 11.33 3.12 15.18
N LYS A 23 12.46 3.17 15.91
CA LYS A 23 12.55 2.69 17.30
C LYS A 23 11.84 3.62 18.27
N LYS A 24 11.85 4.92 18.00
CA LYS A 24 11.18 5.94 18.80
C LYS A 24 9.83 6.25 18.20
N ILE A 25 8.82 6.36 19.03
CA ILE A 25 7.52 6.88 18.62
C ILE A 25 7.68 8.37 18.36
N VAL A 26 7.40 8.78 17.13
CA VAL A 26 7.32 10.19 16.75
C VAL A 26 6.03 10.77 17.31
N SER A 27 6.08 11.97 17.85
CA SER A 27 4.89 12.59 18.44
C SER A 27 3.83 12.88 17.37
N THR A 28 2.55 12.84 17.75
CA THR A 28 1.43 13.17 16.86
C THR A 28 1.60 14.55 16.21
N ASN A 29 2.05 15.54 16.98
CA ASN A 29 2.29 16.89 16.46
C ASN A 29 3.40 16.94 15.41
N ASP A 30 4.51 16.20 15.62
CA ASP A 30 5.60 16.14 14.64
C ASP A 30 5.14 15.44 13.34
N LYS A 31 4.31 14.40 13.45
CA LYS A 31 3.71 13.73 12.30
C LYS A 31 2.82 14.68 11.51
N ILE A 32 1.93 15.40 12.16
CA ILE A 32 1.05 16.41 11.55
C ILE A 32 1.89 17.49 10.87
N MET A 33 2.90 18.02 11.55
CA MET A 33 3.79 19.04 10.98
C MET A 33 4.48 18.54 9.71
N LEU A 34 5.06 17.34 9.74
CA LEU A 34 5.72 16.75 8.58
C LEU A 34 4.74 16.54 7.41
N ILE A 35 3.55 16.01 7.67
CA ILE A 35 2.54 15.81 6.62
C ILE A 35 2.14 17.15 6.00
N ASN A 36 1.92 18.19 6.80
CA ASN A 36 1.60 19.52 6.30
C ASN A 36 2.75 20.11 5.47
N ASP A 37 4.00 19.84 5.83
CA ASP A 37 5.16 20.28 5.04
C ASP A 37 5.29 19.50 3.72
N LEU A 38 4.96 18.22 3.69
CA LEU A 38 4.87 17.43 2.46
C LEU A 38 3.77 17.95 1.53
N VAL A 39 2.62 18.33 2.08
CA VAL A 39 1.55 19.00 1.33
C VAL A 39 2.05 20.31 0.69
N LYS A 40 2.73 21.15 1.46
CA LYS A 40 3.33 22.40 0.97
C LYS A 40 4.42 22.14 -0.07
N ALA A 41 5.17 21.06 0.05
CA ALA A 41 6.18 20.64 -0.93
C ALA A 41 5.58 20.15 -2.25
N GLY A 42 4.25 19.99 -2.34
CA GLY A 42 3.53 19.70 -3.58
C GLY A 42 3.18 18.23 -3.79
N PHE A 43 3.36 17.35 -2.80
CA PHE A 43 2.87 15.97 -2.91
C PHE A 43 1.36 15.94 -3.09
N LYS A 44 0.90 15.13 -4.04
CA LYS A 44 -0.52 14.97 -4.37
C LYS A 44 -1.14 13.70 -3.77
N ARG A 45 -0.31 12.82 -3.25
CA ARG A 45 -0.74 11.57 -2.64
C ARG A 45 0.18 11.23 -1.48
N ILE A 46 -0.40 10.99 -0.31
CA ILE A 46 0.33 10.70 0.92
C ILE A 46 -0.34 9.52 1.63
N GLU A 47 0.40 8.44 1.83
CA GLU A 47 -0.01 7.36 2.73
C GLU A 47 0.40 7.75 4.15
N PHE A 48 -0.52 8.43 4.85
CA PHE A 48 -0.19 9.15 6.05
C PHE A 48 -0.01 8.27 7.29
N SER A 49 -0.68 7.11 7.35
CA SER A 49 -0.64 6.21 8.51
C SER A 49 -1.27 4.85 8.19
N SER A 50 -1.55 4.06 9.24
CA SER A 50 -2.22 2.76 9.16
C SER A 50 -3.25 2.60 10.28
N PHE A 51 -4.41 2.01 9.94
CA PHE A 51 -5.45 1.64 10.89
C PHE A 51 -5.30 0.19 11.42
N VAL A 52 -4.06 -0.27 11.55
CA VAL A 52 -3.73 -1.53 12.22
C VAL A 52 -3.99 -1.44 13.73
N SER A 53 -3.94 -2.58 14.41
CA SER A 53 -4.04 -2.60 15.87
C SER A 53 -2.90 -1.79 16.51
N PRO A 54 -3.20 -0.83 17.41
CA PRO A 54 -2.19 -0.09 18.15
C PRO A 54 -1.21 -0.97 18.96
N LYS A 55 -1.63 -2.18 19.32
CA LYS A 55 -0.77 -3.14 20.00
C LYS A 55 0.24 -3.79 19.05
N ALA A 56 -0.10 -3.91 17.76
CA ALA A 56 0.78 -4.49 16.75
C ALA A 56 1.83 -3.48 16.28
N ILE A 57 1.41 -2.23 16.05
CA ILE A 57 2.29 -1.14 15.58
C ILE A 57 2.02 0.12 16.42
N PRO A 58 2.67 0.23 17.60
CA PRO A 58 2.47 1.40 18.48
C PRO A 58 2.86 2.73 17.84
N GLN A 59 3.80 2.71 16.87
CA GLN A 59 4.26 3.90 16.15
C GLN A 59 3.14 4.59 15.36
N LEU A 60 2.10 3.85 14.96
CA LEU A 60 0.98 4.35 14.16
C LEU A 60 -0.35 4.33 14.92
N ALA A 61 -0.30 4.22 16.25
CA ALA A 61 -1.49 4.09 17.08
C ALA A 61 -2.41 5.31 17.03
N ASP A 62 -1.85 6.47 16.73
CA ASP A 62 -2.47 7.81 16.72
C ASP A 62 -3.00 8.24 15.33
N ALA A 63 -3.21 7.29 14.41
CA ALA A 63 -3.67 7.59 13.05
C ALA A 63 -4.92 8.50 13.01
N ASP A 64 -5.87 8.26 13.92
CA ASP A 64 -7.11 9.04 14.01
C ASP A 64 -6.84 10.51 14.39
N GLU A 65 -5.88 10.75 15.28
CA GLU A 65 -5.51 12.10 15.73
C GLU A 65 -4.67 12.82 14.65
N VAL A 66 -3.76 12.09 14.02
CA VAL A 66 -2.90 12.64 12.96
C VAL A 66 -3.74 13.21 11.83
N ILE A 67 -4.66 12.42 11.24
CA ILE A 67 -5.43 12.87 10.08
C ILE A 67 -6.38 14.04 10.43
N LYS A 68 -6.89 14.09 11.66
CA LYS A 68 -7.73 15.21 12.12
C LYS A 68 -6.98 16.52 12.28
N GLY A 69 -5.67 16.44 12.53
CA GLY A 69 -4.81 17.62 12.68
C GLY A 69 -4.16 18.10 11.38
N VAL A 70 -4.24 17.31 10.31
CA VAL A 70 -3.66 17.66 9.00
C VAL A 70 -4.51 18.70 8.28
N ASP A 71 -3.85 19.67 7.65
CA ASP A 71 -4.50 20.63 6.77
C ASP A 71 -4.95 19.96 5.47
N ARG A 72 -6.27 19.85 5.30
CA ARG A 72 -6.90 19.17 4.16
C ARG A 72 -7.43 20.11 3.08
N ASN A 73 -6.97 21.35 3.06
CA ASN A 73 -7.43 22.38 2.10
C ASN A 73 -6.89 22.22 0.68
N ASN A 74 -6.34 21.06 0.33
CA ASN A 74 -5.59 20.88 -0.90
C ASN A 74 -6.07 19.66 -1.69
N ASP A 75 -5.73 19.67 -2.98
CA ASP A 75 -5.93 18.54 -3.90
C ASP A 75 -4.95 17.38 -3.59
N VAL A 76 -4.90 16.95 -2.33
CA VAL A 76 -4.06 15.84 -1.86
C VAL A 76 -4.95 14.68 -1.47
N THR A 77 -4.64 13.51 -2.00
CA THR A 77 -5.28 12.25 -1.62
C THR A 77 -4.55 11.67 -0.41
N PHE A 78 -5.24 11.61 0.73
CA PHE A 78 -4.74 10.95 1.93
C PHE A 78 -5.18 9.50 1.95
N THR A 79 -4.22 8.59 1.84
CA THR A 79 -4.46 7.15 1.89
C THR A 79 -3.96 6.57 3.20
N ALA A 80 -4.55 5.46 3.60
CA ALA A 80 -4.09 4.74 4.79
C ALA A 80 -4.16 3.23 4.61
N LEU A 81 -3.20 2.54 5.22
CA LEU A 81 -3.19 1.09 5.24
C LEU A 81 -4.26 0.55 6.20
N VAL A 82 -5.08 -0.37 5.70
CA VAL A 82 -6.23 -0.93 6.43
C VAL A 82 -6.19 -2.47 6.38
N PRO A 83 -5.99 -3.16 7.50
CA PRO A 83 -5.81 -4.62 7.50
C PRO A 83 -7.12 -5.42 7.50
N ASN A 84 -8.24 -4.82 7.85
CA ASN A 84 -9.52 -5.51 8.04
C ASN A 84 -10.69 -4.54 8.20
N LEU A 85 -11.91 -5.07 8.31
CA LEU A 85 -13.15 -4.29 8.46
C LEU A 85 -13.13 -3.33 9.65
N ARG A 86 -12.57 -3.72 10.80
CA ARG A 86 -12.47 -2.82 11.97
C ARG A 86 -11.60 -1.60 11.68
N GLY A 87 -10.48 -1.81 10.98
CA GLY A 87 -9.63 -0.72 10.51
C GLY A 87 -10.34 0.18 9.51
N ALA A 88 -11.14 -0.42 8.60
CA ALA A 88 -11.91 0.32 7.60
C ALA A 88 -12.97 1.23 8.24
N ILE A 89 -13.68 0.75 9.25
CA ILE A 89 -14.67 1.56 9.99
C ILE A 89 -13.98 2.80 10.59
N ARG A 90 -12.85 2.61 11.30
CA ARG A 90 -12.09 3.73 11.87
C ARG A 90 -11.58 4.71 10.80
N ALA A 91 -11.10 4.17 9.69
CA ALA A 91 -10.62 4.97 8.57
C ALA A 91 -11.72 5.86 7.98
N LEU A 92 -12.93 5.32 7.81
CA LEU A 92 -14.10 6.09 7.35
C LEU A 92 -14.54 7.18 8.33
N GLU A 93 -14.53 6.90 9.64
CA GLU A 93 -14.80 7.90 10.67
C GLU A 93 -13.80 9.07 10.62
N CYS A 94 -12.60 8.83 10.09
CA CYS A 94 -11.57 9.82 9.88
C CYS A 94 -11.64 10.50 8.50
N GLN A 95 -12.62 10.14 7.66
CA GLN A 95 -12.86 10.73 6.33
C GLN A 95 -11.60 10.66 5.42
N ILE A 96 -10.91 9.53 5.39
CA ILE A 96 -9.79 9.32 4.46
C ILE A 96 -10.28 9.27 3.02
N ASP A 97 -9.39 9.55 2.07
CA ASP A 97 -9.75 9.64 0.64
C ASP A 97 -9.65 8.29 -0.06
N GLU A 98 -8.82 7.36 0.43
CA GLU A 98 -8.67 6.02 -0.14
C GLU A 98 -8.19 5.01 0.91
N ILE A 99 -8.74 3.81 0.85
CA ILE A 99 -8.30 2.66 1.64
C ILE A 99 -7.25 1.87 0.86
N VAL A 100 -6.14 1.52 1.53
CA VAL A 100 -5.14 0.58 1.01
C VAL A 100 -5.21 -0.71 1.84
N VAL A 101 -5.59 -1.82 1.21
CA VAL A 101 -5.50 -3.15 1.82
C VAL A 101 -4.25 -3.88 1.34
N PHE A 102 -3.77 -4.87 2.07
CA PHE A 102 -2.54 -5.55 1.72
C PHE A 102 -2.57 -7.04 2.02
N LEU A 103 -1.89 -7.80 1.17
CA LEU A 103 -1.54 -9.20 1.38
C LEU A 103 -0.14 -9.46 0.79
N SER A 104 0.37 -10.66 0.95
CA SER A 104 1.66 -11.05 0.37
C SER A 104 1.49 -11.98 -0.82
N ALA A 105 2.38 -11.90 -1.80
CA ALA A 105 2.44 -12.87 -2.90
C ALA A 105 2.85 -14.28 -2.43
N SER A 106 3.49 -14.37 -1.27
CA SER A 106 3.96 -15.61 -0.64
C SER A 106 3.01 -16.04 0.48
N GLU A 107 2.59 -17.29 0.47
CA GLU A 107 1.69 -17.86 1.49
C GLU A 107 2.35 -17.85 2.86
N SER A 108 3.62 -18.27 2.93
CA SER A 108 4.38 -18.28 4.18
C SER A 108 4.57 -16.89 4.78
N HIS A 109 4.81 -15.88 3.93
CA HIS A 109 4.92 -14.50 4.39
C HIS A 109 3.55 -13.95 4.82
N ASN A 110 2.50 -14.23 4.07
CA ASN A 110 1.14 -13.81 4.40
C ASN A 110 0.71 -14.39 5.76
N GLN A 111 0.95 -15.68 5.97
CA GLN A 111 0.65 -16.36 7.23
C GLN A 111 1.43 -15.73 8.40
N LYS A 112 2.71 -15.41 8.19
CA LYS A 112 3.55 -14.83 9.25
C LYS A 112 3.18 -13.38 9.57
N ASN A 113 2.80 -12.60 8.56
CA ASN A 113 2.52 -11.17 8.69
C ASN A 113 1.08 -10.88 9.12
N LEU A 114 0.12 -11.60 8.57
CA LEU A 114 -1.31 -11.38 8.80
C LEU A 114 -1.99 -12.47 9.61
N ASN A 115 -1.28 -13.57 9.90
CA ASN A 115 -1.83 -14.79 10.51
C ASN A 115 -3.03 -15.37 9.73
N ARG A 116 -2.96 -15.32 8.39
CA ARG A 116 -4.00 -15.74 7.45
C ARG A 116 -3.36 -16.28 6.17
N SER A 117 -4.05 -17.17 5.49
CA SER A 117 -3.74 -17.52 4.10
C SER A 117 -4.04 -16.33 3.16
N ILE A 118 -3.52 -16.40 1.94
CA ILE A 118 -3.85 -15.41 0.90
C ILE A 118 -5.37 -15.44 0.62
N ASN A 119 -5.95 -16.62 0.54
CA ASN A 119 -7.37 -16.78 0.29
C ASN A 119 -8.24 -16.18 1.41
N GLU A 120 -7.91 -16.43 2.68
CA GLU A 120 -8.60 -15.81 3.82
C GLU A 120 -8.48 -14.29 3.83
N SER A 121 -7.33 -13.75 3.38
CA SER A 121 -7.16 -12.31 3.24
C SER A 121 -8.09 -11.73 2.17
N LEU A 122 -8.19 -12.38 1.01
CA LEU A 122 -9.08 -11.96 -0.09
C LEU A 122 -10.55 -11.99 0.33
N ILE A 123 -10.99 -13.06 1.00
CA ILE A 123 -12.36 -13.14 1.55
C ILE A 123 -12.60 -12.00 2.55
N GLY A 124 -11.64 -11.72 3.42
CA GLY A 124 -11.75 -10.63 4.39
C GLY A 124 -11.83 -9.23 3.76
N PHE A 125 -11.34 -9.06 2.53
CA PHE A 125 -11.44 -7.79 1.81
C PHE A 125 -12.84 -7.54 1.22
N GLU A 126 -13.67 -8.55 1.02
CA GLU A 126 -15.03 -8.38 0.51
C GLU A 126 -15.86 -7.45 1.41
N GLU A 127 -15.76 -7.60 2.73
CA GLU A 127 -16.47 -6.73 3.68
C GLU A 127 -15.90 -5.32 3.70
N VAL A 128 -14.58 -5.17 3.55
CA VAL A 128 -13.91 -3.85 3.46
C VAL A 128 -14.36 -3.12 2.21
N VAL A 129 -14.36 -3.81 1.06
CA VAL A 129 -14.78 -3.23 -0.23
C VAL A 129 -16.25 -2.85 -0.20
N LYS A 130 -17.11 -3.71 0.35
CA LYS A 130 -18.53 -3.38 0.49
C LYS A 130 -18.73 -2.10 1.29
N LEU A 131 -18.08 -2.01 2.45
CA LEU A 131 -18.15 -0.82 3.31
C LEU A 131 -17.60 0.43 2.59
N ALA A 132 -16.50 0.31 1.88
CA ALA A 132 -15.88 1.40 1.13
C ALA A 132 -16.79 1.88 -0.02
N ASN A 133 -17.39 0.96 -0.77
CA ASN A 133 -18.32 1.27 -1.86
C ASN A 133 -19.58 1.95 -1.35
N ASP A 134 -20.15 1.51 -0.23
CA ASP A 134 -21.31 2.12 0.41
C ASP A 134 -21.04 3.59 0.83
N ASN A 135 -19.77 3.97 0.97
CA ASN A 135 -19.29 5.31 1.32
C ASN A 135 -18.58 6.04 0.18
N ASN A 136 -18.55 5.50 -1.04
CA ASN A 136 -17.85 6.06 -2.22
C ASN A 136 -16.33 6.26 -2.00
N ILE A 137 -15.70 5.43 -1.20
CA ILE A 137 -14.24 5.47 -0.97
C ILE A 137 -13.56 4.42 -1.86
N PRO A 138 -12.61 4.80 -2.70
CA PRO A 138 -11.85 3.85 -3.50
C PRO A 138 -10.99 2.93 -2.64
N VAL A 139 -10.79 1.71 -3.12
CA VAL A 139 -9.89 0.72 -2.50
C VAL A 139 -8.76 0.38 -3.46
N HIS A 140 -7.54 0.40 -2.94
CA HIS A 140 -6.33 -0.03 -3.63
C HIS A 140 -5.72 -1.25 -2.91
N GLY A 141 -5.06 -2.13 -3.64
CA GLY A 141 -4.50 -3.35 -3.08
C GLY A 141 -2.98 -3.40 -3.15
N ASP A 142 -2.31 -3.66 -2.04
CA ASP A 142 -0.87 -3.90 -2.02
C ASP A 142 -0.56 -5.40 -2.03
N ILE A 143 0.43 -5.79 -2.85
CA ILE A 143 1.01 -7.12 -2.87
C ILE A 143 2.43 -7.03 -2.34
N SER A 144 2.63 -7.35 -1.07
CA SER A 144 3.95 -7.44 -0.45
C SER A 144 4.75 -8.63 -1.02
N THR A 145 6.07 -8.57 -0.94
CA THR A 145 7.00 -9.60 -1.46
C THR A 145 6.83 -9.89 -2.95
N ALA A 146 6.35 -8.92 -3.73
CA ALA A 146 6.05 -9.11 -5.15
C ALA A 146 7.26 -9.54 -6.00
N PHE A 147 8.46 -9.14 -5.61
CA PHE A 147 9.69 -9.39 -6.35
C PHE A 147 10.60 -10.43 -5.69
N GLY A 148 10.14 -11.05 -4.61
CA GLY A 148 10.86 -12.10 -3.90
C GLY A 148 10.49 -12.17 -2.42
N CYS A 149 10.48 -13.39 -1.90
CA CYS A 149 10.10 -13.70 -0.53
C CYS A 149 11.30 -14.28 0.25
N PRO A 150 11.52 -13.84 1.50
CA PRO A 150 12.62 -14.36 2.30
C PRO A 150 12.41 -15.83 2.74
N PHE A 151 11.19 -16.36 2.60
CA PHE A 151 10.84 -17.73 3.00
C PHE A 151 10.71 -18.67 1.81
N GLU A 152 10.11 -18.19 0.70
CA GLU A 152 9.79 -19.01 -0.49
C GLU A 152 10.70 -18.69 -1.69
N GLY A 153 11.56 -17.68 -1.58
CA GLY A 153 12.45 -17.28 -2.66
C GLY A 153 11.74 -16.53 -3.79
N ASN A 154 11.89 -16.99 -5.01
CA ASN A 154 11.33 -16.33 -6.19
C ASN A 154 9.80 -16.39 -6.22
N VAL A 155 9.17 -15.26 -6.50
CA VAL A 155 7.73 -15.15 -6.74
C VAL A 155 7.47 -15.22 -8.25
N GLN A 156 6.58 -16.11 -8.65
CA GLN A 156 6.20 -16.24 -10.06
C GLN A 156 5.25 -15.10 -10.45
N TYR A 157 5.48 -14.47 -11.60
CA TYR A 157 4.61 -13.39 -12.12
C TYR A 157 3.15 -13.80 -12.24
N LYS A 158 2.91 -15.07 -12.63
CA LYS A 158 1.56 -15.64 -12.69
C LYS A 158 0.79 -15.46 -11.37
N LYS A 159 1.48 -15.57 -10.21
CA LYS A 159 0.87 -15.35 -8.90
C LYS A 159 0.44 -13.90 -8.70
N LEU A 160 1.26 -12.95 -9.16
CA LEU A 160 0.91 -11.53 -9.12
C LEU A 160 -0.32 -11.25 -9.99
N VAL A 161 -0.38 -11.84 -11.18
CA VAL A 161 -1.54 -11.74 -12.08
C VAL A 161 -2.79 -12.33 -11.45
N GLU A 162 -2.70 -13.50 -10.83
CA GLU A 162 -3.83 -14.16 -10.15
C GLU A 162 -4.40 -13.29 -9.04
N ILE A 163 -3.56 -12.74 -8.17
CA ILE A 163 -3.99 -11.84 -7.09
C ILE A 163 -4.57 -10.55 -7.66
N SER A 164 -3.91 -9.95 -8.65
CA SER A 164 -4.39 -8.72 -9.29
C SER A 164 -5.73 -8.89 -9.98
N LYS A 165 -6.00 -10.05 -10.60
CA LYS A 165 -7.32 -10.37 -11.16
C LYS A 165 -8.39 -10.44 -10.08
N GLN A 166 -8.09 -11.01 -8.91
CA GLN A 166 -9.02 -11.05 -7.80
C GLN A 166 -9.27 -9.65 -7.24
N TYR A 167 -8.23 -8.82 -7.10
CA TYR A 167 -8.39 -7.41 -6.72
C TYR A 167 -9.30 -6.65 -7.70
N LYS A 168 -9.06 -6.80 -9.00
CA LYS A 168 -9.92 -6.18 -10.03
C LYS A 168 -11.36 -6.68 -9.96
N ALA A 169 -11.57 -7.98 -9.72
CA ALA A 169 -12.90 -8.57 -9.56
C ALA A 169 -13.64 -8.06 -8.32
N LEU A 170 -12.92 -7.74 -7.25
CA LEU A 170 -13.46 -7.09 -6.06
C LEU A 170 -13.74 -5.59 -6.27
N GLY A 171 -13.33 -5.00 -7.39
CA GLY A 171 -13.56 -3.59 -7.70
C GLY A 171 -12.44 -2.64 -7.26
N PHE A 172 -11.25 -3.15 -6.98
CA PHE A 172 -10.09 -2.31 -6.66
C PHE A 172 -9.69 -1.45 -7.85
N LYS A 173 -9.17 -0.25 -7.57
CA LYS A 173 -8.70 0.70 -8.59
C LYS A 173 -7.36 0.29 -9.22
N GLY A 174 -6.50 -0.36 -8.45
CA GLY A 174 -5.18 -0.76 -8.89
C GLY A 174 -4.47 -1.66 -7.89
N VAL A 175 -3.21 -1.93 -8.18
CA VAL A 175 -2.33 -2.76 -7.37
C VAL A 175 -0.97 -2.09 -7.15
N THR A 176 -0.47 -2.12 -5.92
CA THR A 176 0.93 -1.82 -5.61
C THR A 176 1.75 -3.11 -5.57
N LEU A 177 2.85 -3.14 -6.28
CA LEU A 177 3.84 -4.21 -6.18
C LEU A 177 4.95 -3.79 -5.21
N GLY A 178 4.94 -4.40 -4.03
CA GLY A 178 5.87 -4.07 -2.94
C GLY A 178 7.15 -4.92 -2.97
N ASP A 179 8.30 -4.26 -3.05
CA ASP A 179 9.63 -4.86 -2.89
C ASP A 179 10.04 -4.92 -1.42
N THR A 180 9.26 -5.63 -0.62
CA THR A 180 9.37 -5.71 0.84
C THR A 180 10.77 -6.04 1.35
N THR A 181 11.56 -6.75 0.57
CA THR A 181 12.89 -7.26 0.96
C THR A 181 14.04 -6.67 0.14
N GLY A 182 13.75 -5.74 -0.78
CA GLY A 182 14.74 -5.14 -1.67
C GLY A 182 15.33 -6.14 -2.67
N MET A 183 14.55 -7.13 -3.10
CA MET A 183 15.00 -8.17 -4.05
C MET A 183 14.71 -7.79 -5.50
N ALA A 184 13.98 -6.71 -5.75
CA ALA A 184 13.68 -6.23 -7.09
C ALA A 184 14.94 -5.81 -7.85
N THR A 185 14.95 -6.09 -9.14
CA THR A 185 15.92 -5.56 -10.11
C THR A 185 15.18 -5.04 -11.33
N PRO A 186 15.73 -4.07 -12.10
CA PRO A 186 15.01 -3.50 -13.24
C PRO A 186 14.45 -4.52 -14.24
N PRO A 187 15.16 -5.62 -14.60
CA PRO A 187 14.57 -6.65 -15.47
C PRO A 187 13.37 -7.37 -14.88
N ILE A 188 13.43 -7.70 -13.57
CA ILE A 188 12.34 -8.37 -12.84
C ILE A 188 11.12 -7.45 -12.77
N VAL A 189 11.32 -6.17 -12.44
CA VAL A 189 10.26 -5.15 -12.36
C VAL A 189 9.56 -5.01 -13.72
N LYS A 190 10.33 -4.81 -14.80
CA LYS A 190 9.78 -4.70 -16.16
C LYS A 190 8.98 -5.93 -16.57
N ALA A 191 9.45 -7.12 -16.23
CA ALA A 191 8.75 -8.36 -16.54
C ALA A 191 7.43 -8.48 -15.77
N ALA A 192 7.43 -8.16 -14.48
CA ALA A 192 6.23 -8.19 -13.64
C ALA A 192 5.15 -7.19 -14.12
N ILE A 193 5.56 -5.95 -14.45
CA ILE A 193 4.64 -4.93 -14.98
C ILE A 193 4.00 -5.42 -16.27
N ARG A 194 4.80 -5.93 -17.23
CA ARG A 194 4.28 -6.43 -18.51
C ARG A 194 3.30 -7.57 -18.32
N GLU A 195 3.66 -8.54 -17.49
CA GLU A 195 2.78 -9.69 -17.24
C GLU A 195 1.41 -9.25 -16.69
N ILE A 196 1.38 -8.24 -15.81
CA ILE A 196 0.10 -7.69 -15.33
C ILE A 196 -0.61 -6.93 -16.42
N GLN A 197 0.05 -6.04 -17.16
CA GLN A 197 -0.56 -5.24 -18.22
C GLN A 197 -1.14 -6.10 -19.34
N ASP A 198 -0.42 -7.15 -19.77
CA ASP A 198 -0.85 -8.06 -20.82
C ASP A 198 -2.09 -8.88 -20.42
N ASN A 199 -2.23 -9.18 -19.12
CA ASN A 199 -3.33 -9.99 -18.60
C ASN A 199 -4.51 -9.19 -18.03
N ILE A 200 -4.26 -7.94 -17.61
CA ILE A 200 -5.24 -7.08 -16.94
C ILE A 200 -5.08 -5.64 -17.47
N PRO A 201 -5.48 -5.39 -18.72
CA PRO A 201 -5.44 -4.03 -19.26
C PRO A 201 -6.31 -3.10 -18.42
N ASP A 202 -5.95 -1.82 -18.38
CA ASP A 202 -6.66 -0.75 -17.66
C ASP A 202 -6.73 -0.97 -16.13
N PHE A 203 -5.68 -1.57 -15.54
CA PHE A 203 -5.54 -1.71 -14.11
C PHE A 203 -4.31 -0.93 -13.64
N ASP A 204 -4.48 0.01 -12.73
CA ASP A 204 -3.40 0.87 -12.27
C ASP A 204 -2.32 0.06 -11.54
N ILE A 205 -1.05 0.33 -11.87
CA ILE A 205 0.09 -0.32 -11.23
C ILE A 205 0.91 0.74 -10.52
N THR A 206 1.07 0.56 -9.23
CA THR A 206 1.98 1.33 -8.38
C THR A 206 3.17 0.45 -8.01
N LEU A 207 4.34 1.05 -7.83
CA LEU A 207 5.56 0.37 -7.43
C LEU A 207 6.08 0.95 -6.12
N HIS A 208 6.43 0.07 -5.19
CA HIS A 208 7.00 0.47 -3.91
C HIS A 208 8.32 -0.27 -3.68
N PHE A 209 9.43 0.44 -3.77
CA PHE A 209 10.76 -0.14 -3.67
C PHE A 209 11.44 0.19 -2.35
N HIS A 210 11.95 -0.84 -1.67
CA HIS A 210 12.86 -0.67 -0.56
C HIS A 210 14.31 -0.65 -1.07
N ASN A 211 15.12 0.26 -0.52
CA ASN A 211 16.52 0.41 -0.92
C ASN A 211 17.49 -0.48 -0.09
N THR A 212 17.01 -1.60 0.44
CA THR A 212 17.76 -2.49 1.33
C THR A 212 19.08 -2.97 0.71
N ARG A 213 19.10 -3.15 -0.61
CA ARG A 213 20.29 -3.61 -1.37
C ARG A 213 20.89 -2.50 -2.24
N GLY A 214 20.52 -1.26 -2.05
CA GLY A 214 21.04 -0.12 -2.81
C GLY A 214 20.56 -0.01 -4.25
N VAL A 215 19.51 -0.74 -4.64
CA VAL A 215 19.00 -0.77 -6.03
C VAL A 215 17.60 -0.13 -6.18
N GLY A 216 17.06 0.44 -5.13
CA GLY A 216 15.72 1.03 -5.15
C GLY A 216 15.55 2.08 -6.25
N LEU A 217 16.47 3.04 -6.36
CA LEU A 217 16.45 4.06 -7.41
C LEU A 217 16.66 3.51 -8.82
N ALA A 218 17.37 2.39 -8.97
CA ALA A 218 17.57 1.78 -10.28
C ALA A 218 16.30 1.09 -10.80
N ASN A 219 15.35 0.78 -9.92
CA ASN A 219 14.09 0.12 -10.26
C ASN A 219 13.00 1.13 -10.71
N VAL A 220 13.17 2.41 -10.38
CA VAL A 220 12.32 3.52 -10.83
C VAL A 220 12.71 3.93 -12.25
#